data_7fbfa930371de377bdcaf230cf0798db
#
_entry.id   7fbfa930371de377bdcaf230cf0798db
#
_cell.length_a   1.000
_cell.length_b   1.000
_cell.length_c   1.000
_cell.angle_alpha   90.00
_cell.angle_beta   90.00
_cell.angle_gamma   90.00
#
_symmetry.space_group_name_H-M   'P 1'
#
loop_
_entity.id
_entity.type
_entity.pdbx_description
1 polymer ?
#
loop_
_entity_poly.entity_id
_entity_poly.type
_entity_poly.pdbx_seq_one_letter_code
_entity_poly.pdbx_strand_id
1 'polypeptide(L)'
;MKKILLTLALAIPAFSQTSIKDALAKHWKVTGDFTIAVAKLMPADQYGFRPVPIELSFGQLMVQVGGANLNACALASGMTRPAVPTKLSDALKDEKIDIDKDTAVKFLSDSFDFCNQAVASMTPEKLDAVAGTTRKMTGFEWLWSYFTHTAHHRGQAEVYLRIKGIKPPDYVF
;
A
#
# COMPACT_ATOMS: atom_id res chain seq x y z
N MET A 1 -40.61 -30.42 48.71
CA MET A 1 -39.34 -29.68 48.71
C MET A 1 -38.94 -29.40 47.26
N LYS A 2 -39.14 -28.14 46.75
CA LYS A 2 -38.76 -27.73 45.37
C LYS A 2 -37.28 -27.33 45.40
N LYS A 3 -36.43 -28.03 44.64
CA LYS A 3 -35.03 -27.68 44.44
C LYS A 3 -34.97 -26.55 43.40
N ILE A 4 -34.57 -25.36 43.80
CA ILE A 4 -34.28 -24.27 42.86
C ILE A 4 -32.84 -24.47 42.35
N LEU A 5 -32.71 -24.77 41.05
CA LEU A 5 -31.41 -24.77 40.36
C LEU A 5 -31.07 -23.31 40.03
N LEU A 6 -30.07 -22.78 40.68
CA LEU A 6 -29.52 -21.44 40.37
C LEU A 6 -28.49 -21.60 39.26
N THR A 7 -28.87 -21.29 38.02
CA THR A 7 -27.94 -21.25 36.86
C THR A 7 -27.12 -19.95 36.94
N LEU A 8 -25.85 -20.09 37.29
CA LEU A 8 -24.89 -18.98 37.26
C LEU A 8 -24.45 -18.76 35.80
N ALA A 9 -24.99 -17.72 35.15
CA ALA A 9 -24.51 -17.30 33.85
C ALA A 9 -23.16 -16.60 33.97
N LEU A 10 -22.08 -17.26 33.62
CA LEU A 10 -20.77 -16.61 33.47
C LEU A 10 -20.84 -15.66 32.26
N ALA A 11 -20.87 -14.36 32.51
CA ALA A 11 -20.62 -13.35 31.50
C ALA A 11 -19.12 -13.37 31.16
N ILE A 12 -18.76 -14.03 30.04
CA ILE A 12 -17.42 -13.96 29.48
C ILE A 12 -17.29 -12.54 28.89
N PRO A 13 -16.33 -11.71 29.31
CA PRO A 13 -16.10 -10.43 28.64
C PRO A 13 -15.74 -10.68 27.18
N ALA A 14 -16.59 -10.24 26.27
CA ALA A 14 -16.29 -10.25 24.85
C ALA A 14 -15.17 -9.22 24.62
N PHE A 15 -13.92 -9.67 24.61
CA PHE A 15 -12.84 -8.87 24.07
C PHE A 15 -13.18 -8.61 22.59
N SER A 16 -13.40 -7.35 22.24
CA SER A 16 -13.61 -6.95 20.85
C SER A 16 -12.33 -7.28 20.08
N GLN A 17 -12.37 -8.38 19.34
CA GLN A 17 -11.26 -8.74 18.45
C GLN A 17 -11.26 -7.76 17.28
N THR A 18 -10.13 -7.07 17.05
CA THR A 18 -9.97 -6.19 15.89
C THR A 18 -10.28 -6.98 14.62
N SER A 19 -11.19 -6.49 13.80
CA SER A 19 -11.51 -7.17 12.55
C SER A 19 -10.32 -7.11 11.59
N ILE A 20 -10.22 -8.09 10.69
CA ILE A 20 -9.19 -8.09 9.62
C ILE A 20 -9.27 -6.79 8.80
N LYS A 21 -10.49 -6.31 8.53
CA LYS A 21 -10.71 -5.05 7.82
C LYS A 21 -10.11 -3.85 8.58
N ASP A 22 -10.35 -3.76 9.89
CA ASP A 22 -9.84 -2.64 10.70
C ASP A 22 -8.31 -2.66 10.78
N ALA A 23 -7.73 -3.86 10.91
CA ALA A 23 -6.28 -4.04 10.85
C ALA A 23 -5.71 -3.60 9.50
N LEU A 24 -6.32 -4.05 8.39
CA LEU A 24 -5.93 -3.61 7.04
C LEU A 24 -6.05 -2.09 6.89
N ALA A 25 -7.16 -1.49 7.31
CA ALA A 25 -7.37 -0.04 7.19
C ALA A 25 -6.31 0.76 7.96
N LYS A 26 -6.03 0.36 9.21
CA LYS A 26 -4.97 0.97 10.02
C LYS A 26 -3.61 0.88 9.31
N HIS A 27 -3.21 -0.32 8.89
CA HIS A 27 -1.88 -0.55 8.36
C HIS A 27 -1.69 0.00 6.95
N TRP A 28 -2.73 0.01 6.09
CA TRP A 28 -2.68 0.67 4.79
C TRP A 28 -2.47 2.18 4.94
N LYS A 29 -3.19 2.82 5.87
CA LYS A 29 -2.99 4.25 6.14
C LYS A 29 -1.57 4.54 6.63
N VAL A 30 -1.10 3.82 7.63
CA VAL A 30 0.25 4.02 8.20
C VAL A 30 1.34 3.78 7.15
N THR A 31 1.24 2.71 6.35
CA THR A 31 2.23 2.43 5.30
C THR A 31 2.21 3.48 4.19
N GLY A 32 1.02 4.03 3.88
CA GLY A 32 0.88 5.12 2.92
C GLY A 32 1.56 6.39 3.39
N ASP A 33 1.21 6.85 4.59
CA ASP A 33 1.78 8.06 5.20
C ASP A 33 3.31 7.95 5.28
N PHE A 34 3.82 6.79 5.70
CA PHE A 34 5.26 6.54 5.80
C PHE A 34 5.95 6.51 4.43
N THR A 35 5.36 5.85 3.44
CA THR A 35 5.94 5.78 2.08
C THR A 35 5.97 7.17 1.43
N ILE A 36 4.92 7.97 1.61
CA ILE A 36 4.87 9.36 1.13
C ILE A 36 5.92 10.22 1.84
N ALA A 37 6.12 10.03 3.15
CA ALA A 37 7.17 10.74 3.89
C ALA A 37 8.57 10.41 3.34
N VAL A 38 8.85 9.12 3.06
CA VAL A 38 10.10 8.68 2.40
C VAL A 38 10.26 9.36 1.03
N ALA A 39 9.20 9.35 0.21
CA ALA A 39 9.22 9.98 -1.11
C ALA A 39 9.54 11.49 -1.04
N LYS A 40 8.97 12.20 -0.08
CA LYS A 40 9.16 13.65 0.09
C LYS A 40 10.59 14.04 0.51
N LEU A 41 11.35 13.14 1.14
CA LEU A 41 12.71 13.44 1.61
C LEU A 41 13.74 13.53 0.49
N MET A 42 13.59 12.77 -0.60
CA MET A 42 14.53 12.85 -1.72
C MET A 42 14.45 14.24 -2.35
N PRO A 43 15.60 14.95 -2.53
CA PRO A 43 15.63 16.22 -3.24
C PRO A 43 15.13 16.10 -4.69
N ALA A 44 14.53 17.14 -5.23
CA ALA A 44 13.91 17.10 -6.56
C ALA A 44 14.92 16.77 -7.67
N ASP A 45 16.13 17.30 -7.59
CA ASP A 45 17.24 17.07 -8.51
C ASP A 45 17.84 15.65 -8.41
N GLN A 46 17.43 14.85 -7.40
CA GLN A 46 17.88 13.48 -7.17
C GLN A 46 16.80 12.43 -7.51
N TYR A 47 15.65 12.83 -8.06
CA TYR A 47 14.58 11.88 -8.42
C TYR A 47 14.96 10.94 -9.57
N GLY A 48 15.91 11.34 -10.43
CA GLY A 48 16.53 10.46 -11.45
C GLY A 48 17.62 9.54 -10.92
N PHE A 49 17.99 9.59 -9.63
CA PHE A 49 19.07 8.78 -9.08
C PHE A 49 18.76 7.28 -9.11
N ARG A 50 19.76 6.49 -9.53
CA ARG A 50 19.81 5.02 -9.55
C ARG A 50 21.06 4.56 -8.83
N PRO A 51 21.01 3.61 -7.89
CA PRO A 51 22.23 3.04 -7.28
C PRO A 51 23.11 2.32 -8.28
N VAL A 52 22.48 1.60 -9.21
CA VAL A 52 23.12 0.87 -10.32
C VAL A 52 22.24 0.99 -11.58
N PRO A 53 22.83 0.84 -12.80
CA PRO A 53 22.08 1.07 -14.06
C PRO A 53 20.83 0.22 -14.26
N ILE A 54 20.79 -1.00 -13.70
CA ILE A 54 19.65 -1.93 -13.87
C ILE A 54 18.48 -1.64 -12.93
N GLU A 55 18.66 -0.74 -11.94
CA GLU A 55 17.62 -0.39 -11.00
C GLU A 55 16.72 0.74 -11.54
N LEU A 56 15.49 0.78 -11.05
CA LEU A 56 14.61 1.92 -11.29
C LEU A 56 15.19 3.18 -10.66
N SER A 57 14.96 4.34 -11.28
CA SER A 57 15.23 5.61 -10.60
C SER A 57 14.32 5.78 -9.38
N PHE A 58 14.71 6.65 -8.46
CA PHE A 58 13.88 6.93 -7.28
C PHE A 58 12.45 7.33 -7.67
N GLY A 59 12.29 8.21 -8.68
CA GLY A 59 10.98 8.62 -9.19
C GLY A 59 10.20 7.46 -9.79
N GLN A 60 10.85 6.62 -10.61
CA GLN A 60 10.22 5.43 -11.19
C GLN A 60 9.79 4.42 -10.11
N LEU A 61 10.59 4.25 -9.05
CA LEU A 61 10.24 3.37 -7.94
C LEU A 61 8.96 3.84 -7.24
N MET A 62 8.78 5.16 -7.03
CA MET A 62 7.54 5.72 -6.47
C MET A 62 6.33 5.48 -7.39
N VAL A 63 6.50 5.64 -8.69
CA VAL A 63 5.45 5.39 -9.68
C VAL A 63 5.10 3.90 -9.76
N GLN A 64 6.06 3.00 -9.65
CA GLN A 64 5.82 1.56 -9.59
C GLN A 64 4.96 1.18 -8.39
N VAL A 65 5.28 1.68 -7.20
CA VAL A 65 4.47 1.46 -6.00
C VAL A 65 3.04 1.95 -6.23
N GLY A 66 2.87 3.18 -6.71
CA GLY A 66 1.56 3.77 -6.96
C GLY A 66 0.72 2.96 -7.95
N GLY A 67 1.30 2.59 -9.10
CA GLY A 67 0.63 1.81 -10.13
C GLY A 67 0.22 0.40 -9.67
N ALA A 68 1.08 -0.25 -8.91
CA ALA A 68 0.83 -1.56 -8.32
C ALA A 68 -0.30 -1.50 -7.29
N ASN A 69 -0.30 -0.49 -6.42
CA ASN A 69 -1.35 -0.25 -5.43
C ASN A 69 -2.72 -0.02 -6.09
N LEU A 70 -2.80 0.85 -7.11
CA LEU A 70 -4.04 1.07 -7.87
C LEU A 70 -4.62 -0.23 -8.43
N ASN A 71 -3.77 -1.08 -9.00
CA ASN A 71 -4.22 -2.35 -9.55
C ASN A 71 -4.75 -3.30 -8.48
N ALA A 72 -4.00 -3.49 -7.40
CA ALA A 72 -4.38 -4.41 -6.32
C ALA A 72 -5.64 -3.98 -5.60
N CYS A 73 -5.73 -2.68 -5.25
CA CYS A 73 -6.89 -2.14 -4.53
C CYS A 73 -8.17 -2.16 -5.39
N ALA A 74 -8.04 -1.95 -6.72
CA ALA A 74 -9.16 -2.09 -7.63
C ALA A 74 -9.66 -3.54 -7.71
N LEU A 75 -8.74 -4.50 -7.86
CA LEU A 75 -9.07 -5.93 -7.92
C LEU A 75 -9.69 -6.43 -6.61
N ALA A 76 -9.15 -6.02 -5.46
CA ALA A 76 -9.68 -6.42 -4.17
C ALA A 76 -11.08 -5.87 -3.91
N SER A 77 -11.33 -4.61 -4.24
CA SER A 77 -12.58 -3.92 -3.88
C SER A 77 -13.67 -3.99 -4.94
N GLY A 78 -13.31 -4.28 -6.19
CA GLY A 78 -14.19 -4.17 -7.36
C GLY A 78 -14.44 -2.71 -7.79
N MET A 79 -13.73 -1.74 -7.23
CA MET A 79 -13.82 -0.34 -7.65
C MET A 79 -13.13 -0.13 -9.00
N THR A 80 -13.62 0.83 -9.79
CA THR A 80 -12.99 1.20 -11.04
C THR A 80 -11.57 1.74 -10.79
N ARG A 81 -10.58 1.08 -11.40
CA ARG A 81 -9.18 1.51 -11.28
C ARG A 81 -8.98 2.88 -11.92
N PRO A 82 -8.39 3.86 -11.21
CA PRO A 82 -7.99 5.12 -11.82
C PRO A 82 -7.02 4.91 -13.00
N ALA A 83 -7.14 5.74 -14.02
CA ALA A 83 -6.22 5.71 -15.15
C ALA A 83 -4.81 6.13 -14.72
N VAL A 84 -3.79 5.40 -15.18
CA VAL A 84 -2.40 5.80 -15.02
C VAL A 84 -2.02 6.68 -16.22
N PRO A 85 -1.52 7.90 -16.00
CA PRO A 85 -1.06 8.76 -17.09
C PRO A 85 -0.02 8.06 -17.96
N THR A 86 -0.12 8.20 -19.28
CA THR A 86 0.75 7.50 -20.24
C THR A 86 2.23 7.73 -19.95
N LYS A 87 2.65 8.98 -19.65
CA LYS A 87 4.03 9.31 -19.28
C LYS A 87 4.54 8.44 -18.13
N LEU A 88 3.72 8.18 -17.11
CA LEU A 88 4.11 7.37 -15.95
C LEU A 88 4.20 5.88 -16.29
N SER A 89 3.27 5.37 -17.09
CA SER A 89 3.32 3.97 -17.53
C SER A 89 4.49 3.70 -18.48
N ASP A 90 4.86 4.67 -19.31
CA ASP A 90 6.00 4.55 -20.21
C ASP A 90 7.34 4.65 -19.48
N ALA A 91 7.43 5.50 -18.44
CA ALA A 91 8.62 5.58 -17.58
C ALA A 91 8.97 4.27 -16.87
N LEU A 92 8.01 3.38 -16.66
CA LEU A 92 8.27 2.04 -16.12
C LEU A 92 8.81 1.04 -17.15
N LYS A 93 8.76 1.39 -18.45
CA LYS A 93 9.24 0.55 -19.57
C LYS A 93 10.54 1.09 -20.16
N ASP A 94 10.79 2.38 -20.02
CA ASP A 94 11.98 3.06 -20.54
C ASP A 94 12.73 3.76 -19.41
N GLU A 95 13.91 3.25 -19.10
CA GLU A 95 14.79 3.78 -18.05
C GLU A 95 15.25 5.22 -18.31
N LYS A 96 15.15 5.72 -19.55
CA LYS A 96 15.53 7.08 -19.92
C LYS A 96 14.48 8.15 -19.59
N ILE A 97 13.27 7.72 -19.21
CA ILE A 97 12.19 8.63 -18.88
C ILE A 97 12.25 8.94 -17.36
N ASP A 98 12.78 10.10 -17.02
CA ASP A 98 12.77 10.57 -15.65
C ASP A 98 11.39 11.10 -15.23
N ILE A 99 11.06 10.87 -13.97
CA ILE A 99 9.85 11.39 -13.33
C ILE A 99 10.27 12.40 -12.28
N ASP A 100 9.74 13.60 -12.41
CA ASP A 100 9.96 14.67 -11.43
C ASP A 100 9.27 14.38 -10.09
N LYS A 101 9.77 15.01 -9.04
CA LYS A 101 9.32 14.81 -7.65
C LYS A 101 7.83 15.04 -7.48
N ASP A 102 7.33 16.17 -7.96
CA ASP A 102 5.94 16.57 -7.70
C ASP A 102 4.97 15.61 -8.38
N THR A 103 5.27 15.21 -9.62
CA THR A 103 4.50 14.21 -10.37
C THR A 103 4.51 12.85 -9.65
N ALA A 104 5.68 12.37 -9.22
CA ALA A 104 5.79 11.07 -8.56
C ALA A 104 5.10 11.05 -7.19
N VAL A 105 5.32 12.09 -6.37
CA VAL A 105 4.70 12.19 -5.03
C VAL A 105 3.19 12.32 -5.13
N LYS A 106 2.70 13.14 -6.08
CA LYS A 106 1.25 13.27 -6.29
C LYS A 106 0.63 11.95 -6.69
N PHE A 107 1.18 11.26 -7.69
CA PHE A 107 0.66 9.98 -8.15
C PHE A 107 0.67 8.93 -7.05
N LEU A 108 1.75 8.85 -6.28
CA LEU A 108 1.87 7.96 -5.13
C LEU A 108 0.80 8.27 -4.07
N SER A 109 0.61 9.55 -3.73
CA SER A 109 -0.40 9.99 -2.77
C SER A 109 -1.82 9.63 -3.22
N ASP A 110 -2.16 9.97 -4.47
CA ASP A 110 -3.47 9.65 -5.06
C ASP A 110 -3.74 8.13 -5.04
N SER A 111 -2.70 7.30 -5.24
CA SER A 111 -2.81 5.84 -5.18
C SER A 111 -3.13 5.32 -3.78
N PHE A 112 -2.54 5.91 -2.74
CA PHE A 112 -2.86 5.55 -1.36
C PHE A 112 -4.25 6.04 -0.94
N ASP A 113 -4.67 7.22 -1.39
CA ASP A 113 -6.03 7.71 -1.16
C ASP A 113 -7.08 6.78 -1.76
N PHE A 114 -6.84 6.29 -2.99
CA PHE A 114 -7.69 5.28 -3.62
C PHE A 114 -7.69 3.96 -2.82
N CYS A 115 -6.52 3.48 -2.38
CA CYS A 115 -6.42 2.27 -1.59
C CYS A 115 -7.13 2.39 -0.23
N ASN A 116 -7.02 3.52 0.45
CA ASN A 116 -7.73 3.76 1.70
C ASN A 116 -9.25 3.68 1.50
N GLN A 117 -9.78 4.25 0.39
CA GLN A 117 -11.19 4.12 0.03
C GLN A 117 -11.57 2.67 -0.30
N ALA A 118 -10.73 1.96 -1.07
CA ALA A 118 -10.94 0.56 -1.41
C ALA A 118 -11.00 -0.32 -0.16
N VAL A 119 -10.05 -0.18 0.76
CA VAL A 119 -10.02 -0.93 2.03
C VAL A 119 -11.23 -0.59 2.91
N ALA A 120 -11.63 0.68 2.97
CA ALA A 120 -12.83 1.09 3.70
C ALA A 120 -14.12 0.43 3.14
N SER A 121 -14.16 0.16 1.82
CA SER A 121 -15.30 -0.49 1.15
C SER A 121 -15.34 -2.01 1.27
N MET A 122 -14.32 -2.64 1.89
CA MET A 122 -14.26 -4.10 2.02
C MET A 122 -15.35 -4.63 2.96
N THR A 123 -15.92 -5.76 2.56
CA THR A 123 -16.82 -6.59 3.39
C THR A 123 -16.19 -7.98 3.53
N PRO A 124 -16.68 -8.84 4.46
CA PRO A 124 -16.21 -10.22 4.53
C PRO A 124 -16.27 -10.95 3.19
N GLU A 125 -17.36 -10.78 2.45
CA GLU A 125 -17.56 -11.41 1.14
C GLU A 125 -16.52 -10.92 0.11
N LYS A 126 -16.19 -9.62 0.11
CA LYS A 126 -15.15 -9.07 -0.77
C LYS A 126 -13.75 -9.55 -0.37
N LEU A 127 -13.49 -9.73 0.92
CA LEU A 127 -12.21 -10.27 1.38
C LEU A 127 -11.97 -11.69 0.85
N ASP A 128 -13.04 -12.49 0.74
CA ASP A 128 -12.98 -13.89 0.29
C ASP A 128 -13.16 -14.03 -1.23
N ALA A 129 -13.74 -13.04 -1.91
CA ALA A 129 -14.00 -13.09 -3.34
C ALA A 129 -12.69 -13.13 -4.16
N VAL A 130 -12.61 -14.08 -5.10
CA VAL A 130 -11.46 -14.24 -5.99
C VAL A 130 -11.58 -13.29 -7.18
N ALA A 131 -10.55 -12.50 -7.43
CA ALA A 131 -10.46 -11.57 -8.54
C ALA A 131 -9.13 -11.71 -9.31
N GLY A 132 -9.10 -11.12 -10.52
CA GLY A 132 -7.95 -11.16 -11.42
C GLY A 132 -8.07 -12.21 -12.51
N THR A 133 -7.34 -12.01 -13.61
CA THR A 133 -7.36 -12.90 -14.79
C THR A 133 -6.14 -13.81 -14.83
N THR A 134 -4.96 -13.25 -14.92
CA THR A 134 -3.70 -13.99 -14.97
C THR A 134 -3.28 -14.49 -13.59
N ARG A 135 -3.38 -13.62 -12.58
CA ARG A 135 -3.18 -13.96 -11.18
C ARG A 135 -4.53 -13.89 -10.47
N LYS A 136 -4.99 -15.02 -9.97
CA LYS A 136 -6.26 -15.15 -9.25
C LYS A 136 -5.97 -15.19 -7.76
N MET A 137 -6.43 -14.21 -7.01
CA MET A 137 -6.26 -14.09 -5.57
C MET A 137 -7.55 -13.58 -4.93
N THR A 138 -7.77 -13.89 -3.67
CA THR A 138 -8.85 -13.29 -2.88
C THR A 138 -8.61 -11.79 -2.66
N GLY A 139 -9.66 -11.06 -2.31
CA GLY A 139 -9.52 -9.63 -1.99
C GLY A 139 -8.52 -9.38 -0.87
N PHE A 140 -8.52 -10.26 0.16
CA PHE A 140 -7.53 -10.21 1.23
C PHE A 140 -6.10 -10.42 0.70
N GLU A 141 -5.87 -11.44 -0.13
CA GLU A 141 -4.55 -11.73 -0.69
C GLU A 141 -4.04 -10.59 -1.59
N TRP A 142 -4.93 -9.94 -2.38
CA TRP A 142 -4.57 -8.75 -3.14
C TRP A 142 -4.07 -7.63 -2.23
N LEU A 143 -4.82 -7.28 -1.18
CA LEU A 143 -4.44 -6.22 -0.25
C LEU A 143 -3.16 -6.56 0.52
N TRP A 144 -3.04 -7.78 1.03
CA TRP A 144 -1.88 -8.23 1.79
C TRP A 144 -0.60 -8.28 0.95
N SER A 145 -0.68 -8.87 -0.25
CA SER A 145 0.48 -9.00 -1.14
C SER A 145 1.03 -7.63 -1.55
N TYR A 146 0.16 -6.64 -1.79
CA TYR A 146 0.61 -5.33 -2.22
C TYR A 146 0.95 -4.39 -1.05
N PHE A 147 0.43 -4.65 0.12
CA PHE A 147 0.97 -4.07 1.35
C PHE A 147 2.45 -4.48 1.56
N THR A 148 2.76 -5.77 1.41
CA THR A 148 4.15 -6.27 1.52
C THR A 148 5.03 -5.81 0.37
N HIS A 149 4.51 -5.74 -0.86
CA HIS A 149 5.18 -5.16 -2.02
C HIS A 149 5.55 -3.69 -1.81
N THR A 150 4.64 -2.90 -1.24
CA THR A 150 4.93 -1.51 -0.86
C THR A 150 6.06 -1.43 0.16
N ALA A 151 6.04 -2.27 1.20
CA ALA A 151 7.10 -2.30 2.20
C ALA A 151 8.47 -2.69 1.60
N HIS A 152 8.48 -3.64 0.64
CA HIS A 152 9.69 -4.04 -0.10
C HIS A 152 10.29 -2.86 -0.87
N HIS A 153 9.53 -2.18 -1.70
CA HIS A 153 10.02 -1.05 -2.50
C HIS A 153 10.32 0.19 -1.65
N ARG A 154 9.57 0.43 -0.57
CA ARG A 154 9.92 1.48 0.39
C ARG A 154 11.29 1.24 1.02
N GLY A 155 11.59 -0.01 1.41
CA GLY A 155 12.92 -0.37 1.91
C GLY A 155 14.03 -0.06 0.91
N GLN A 156 13.82 -0.32 -0.38
CA GLN A 156 14.75 0.09 -1.45
C GLN A 156 14.91 1.61 -1.49
N ALA A 157 13.81 2.36 -1.49
CA ALA A 157 13.83 3.83 -1.50
C ALA A 157 14.58 4.41 -0.29
N GLU A 158 14.44 3.80 0.90
CA GLU A 158 15.18 4.20 2.09
C GLU A 158 16.69 3.94 1.95
N VAL A 159 17.11 2.89 1.23
CA VAL A 159 18.52 2.67 0.89
C VAL A 159 19.02 3.78 -0.04
N TYR A 160 18.23 4.19 -1.05
CA TYR A 160 18.60 5.31 -1.95
C TYR A 160 18.81 6.60 -1.17
N LEU A 161 17.94 6.91 -0.20
CA LEU A 161 18.11 8.06 0.69
C LEU A 161 19.44 8.00 1.45
N ARG A 162 19.74 6.83 2.06
CA ARG A 162 21.00 6.64 2.82
C ARG A 162 22.24 6.80 1.96
N ILE A 163 22.22 6.31 0.71
CA ILE A 163 23.32 6.52 -0.25
C ILE A 163 23.54 8.02 -0.53
N LYS A 164 22.46 8.82 -0.50
CA LYS A 164 22.53 10.27 -0.63
C LYS A 164 22.83 11.02 0.69
N GLY A 165 23.14 10.29 1.77
CA GLY A 165 23.41 10.89 3.08
C GLY A 165 22.16 11.39 3.81
N ILE A 166 20.96 11.00 3.37
CA ILE A 166 19.68 11.42 3.94
C ILE A 166 19.18 10.32 4.89
N LYS A 167 18.94 10.67 6.16
CA LYS A 167 18.32 9.75 7.12
C LYS A 167 16.83 9.59 6.76
N PRO A 168 16.33 8.36 6.47
CA PRO A 168 14.89 8.12 6.33
C PRO A 168 14.14 8.44 7.63
N PRO A 169 12.80 8.60 7.58
CA PRO A 169 12.00 8.73 8.79
C PRO A 169 12.14 7.47 9.66
N ASP A 170 11.91 7.61 10.95
CA ASP A 170 11.89 6.47 11.86
C ASP A 170 10.70 5.55 11.50
N TYR A 171 10.91 4.24 11.62
CA TYR A 171 9.89 3.27 11.25
C TYR A 171 8.65 3.38 12.12
N VAL A 172 7.47 3.29 11.51
CA VAL A 172 6.16 3.34 12.18
C VAL A 172 5.31 2.12 11.80
N PHE A 173 4.44 1.68 12.75
CA PHE A 173 3.57 0.51 12.62
C PHE A 173 2.10 0.90 12.48
#